data_2a36801eb399a8fc1decf4393c5beba7
#
_entry.id   2a36801eb399a8fc1decf4393c5beba7
#
_cell.length_a   1.000
_cell.length_b   1.000
_cell.length_c   1.000
_cell.angle_alpha   90.00
_cell.angle_beta   90.00
_cell.angle_gamma   90.00
#
_symmetry.space_group_name_H-M   'P 1'
#
loop_
_entity.id
_entity.type
_entity.pdbx_description
1 polymer ?
#
loop_
_entity_poly.entity_id
_entity_poly.type
_entity_poly.pdbx_seq_one_letter_code
_entity_poly.pdbx_strand_id
1 'polypeptide(L)'
;MIRVIDDVQEKKTIARFVLESLPEWFGIPEAREQYIRESADEIVLASVEDDQPNGFLCLKETGKDTVELAVMGVLRECHRKGIGRELYEHAKQIAVEKGYSFLQVKTVQMGRYEEYDNTNRFYLSLGFKEFEVIPALWDEWNPCQIYVMALR
;
A
#
# COMPACT_ATOMS: atom_id res chain seq x y z
N MET A 1 14.95 8.82 0.39
CA MET A 1 14.34 9.87 -0.45
C MET A 1 13.15 9.31 -1.21
N ILE A 2 12.04 10.00 -1.18
CA ILE A 2 10.82 9.58 -1.87
C ILE A 2 10.80 10.18 -3.28
N ARG A 3 10.52 9.33 -4.27
CA ARG A 3 10.40 9.74 -5.66
C ARG A 3 9.06 9.30 -6.23
N VAL A 4 8.47 10.15 -7.07
CA VAL A 4 7.31 9.75 -7.89
C VAL A 4 7.86 9.10 -9.15
N ILE A 5 7.39 7.90 -9.45
CA ILE A 5 7.88 7.12 -10.59
C ILE A 5 6.92 7.28 -11.76
N ASP A 6 7.40 7.78 -12.87
CA ASP A 6 6.57 8.03 -14.06
C ASP A 6 6.68 6.94 -15.12
N ASP A 7 7.84 6.33 -15.27
CA ASP A 7 8.07 5.30 -16.30
C ASP A 7 7.37 4.00 -15.94
N VAL A 8 6.55 3.47 -16.85
CA VAL A 8 5.76 2.26 -16.64
C VAL A 8 6.63 1.05 -16.31
N GLN A 9 7.75 0.88 -17.01
CA GLN A 9 8.64 -0.27 -16.76
C GLN A 9 9.32 -0.14 -15.40
N GLU A 10 9.72 1.08 -15.04
CA GLU A 10 10.32 1.31 -13.72
C GLU A 10 9.31 1.04 -12.61
N LYS A 11 8.05 1.45 -12.78
CA LYS A 11 6.99 1.14 -11.81
C LYS A 11 6.89 -0.36 -11.56
N LYS A 12 6.83 -1.15 -12.63
CA LYS A 12 6.70 -2.61 -12.53
C LYS A 12 7.94 -3.25 -11.94
N THR A 13 9.12 -2.77 -12.31
CA THR A 13 10.38 -3.31 -11.80
C THR A 13 10.50 -3.09 -10.29
N ILE A 14 10.15 -1.90 -9.82
CA ILE A 14 10.19 -1.58 -8.39
C ILE A 14 9.16 -2.42 -7.63
N ALA A 15 7.93 -2.49 -8.14
CA ALA A 15 6.87 -3.27 -7.50
C ALA A 15 7.31 -4.74 -7.37
N ARG A 16 7.81 -5.33 -8.45
CA ARG A 16 8.26 -6.72 -8.45
C ARG A 16 9.38 -6.94 -7.44
N PHE A 17 10.38 -6.07 -7.47
CA PHE A 17 11.53 -6.20 -6.57
C PHE A 17 11.09 -6.21 -5.11
N VAL A 18 10.24 -5.27 -4.72
CA VAL A 18 9.80 -5.18 -3.32
C VAL A 18 8.84 -6.31 -2.96
N LEU A 19 7.84 -6.58 -3.80
CA LEU A 19 6.82 -7.59 -3.48
C LEU A 19 7.39 -9.00 -3.41
N GLU A 20 8.32 -9.34 -4.30
CA GLU A 20 8.95 -10.67 -4.28
C GLU A 20 9.85 -10.86 -3.06
N SER A 21 10.30 -9.78 -2.42
CA SER A 21 11.10 -9.85 -1.20
C SER A 21 10.25 -10.04 0.06
N LEU A 22 8.92 -10.00 -0.05
CA LEU A 22 7.99 -10.02 1.09
C LEU A 22 6.98 -11.17 0.96
N PRO A 23 7.44 -12.44 0.90
CA PRO A 23 6.51 -13.57 0.71
C PRO A 23 5.50 -13.75 1.84
N GLU A 24 5.77 -13.26 3.05
CA GLU A 24 4.84 -13.36 4.17
C GLU A 24 3.55 -12.59 3.93
N TRP A 25 3.62 -11.47 3.18
CA TRP A 25 2.44 -10.66 2.84
C TRP A 25 1.96 -10.91 1.42
N PHE A 26 2.86 -11.24 0.51
CA PHE A 26 2.58 -11.34 -0.94
C PHE A 26 3.00 -12.69 -1.50
N GLY A 27 2.61 -13.76 -0.80
CA GLY A 27 3.03 -15.11 -1.15
C GLY A 27 2.19 -15.79 -2.23
N ILE A 28 1.07 -15.18 -2.64
CA ILE A 28 0.21 -15.73 -3.70
C ILE A 28 0.65 -15.13 -5.02
N PRO A 29 1.28 -15.94 -5.92
CA PRO A 29 1.84 -15.41 -7.17
C PRO A 29 0.85 -14.65 -8.04
N GLU A 30 -0.37 -15.15 -8.19
CA GLU A 30 -1.39 -14.52 -9.03
C GLU A 30 -1.76 -13.13 -8.52
N ALA A 31 -1.93 -13.00 -7.21
CA ALA A 31 -2.26 -11.72 -6.58
C ALA A 31 -1.09 -10.75 -6.71
N ARG A 32 0.13 -11.24 -6.48
CA ARG A 32 1.33 -10.41 -6.62
C ARG A 32 1.50 -9.89 -8.04
N GLU A 33 1.30 -10.77 -9.04
CA GLU A 33 1.41 -10.36 -10.45
C GLU A 33 0.34 -9.34 -10.82
N GLN A 34 -0.83 -9.44 -10.23
CA GLN A 34 -1.90 -8.46 -10.45
C GLN A 34 -1.49 -7.07 -9.95
N TYR A 35 -0.93 -6.98 -8.75
CA TYR A 35 -0.43 -5.71 -8.22
C TYR A 35 0.63 -5.10 -9.14
N ILE A 36 1.54 -5.94 -9.64
CA ILE A 36 2.60 -5.48 -10.54
C ILE A 36 2.02 -4.93 -11.83
N ARG A 37 1.06 -5.64 -12.44
CA ARG A 37 0.39 -5.17 -13.67
C ARG A 37 -0.35 -3.87 -13.44
N GLU A 38 -1.11 -3.79 -12.36
CA GLU A 38 -1.94 -2.62 -12.07
C GLU A 38 -1.11 -1.37 -11.73
N SER A 39 0.11 -1.56 -11.24
CA SER A 39 0.99 -0.44 -10.92
C SER A 39 1.24 0.47 -12.12
N ALA A 40 1.17 -0.09 -13.33
CA ALA A 40 1.38 0.67 -14.58
C ALA A 40 0.41 1.85 -14.71
N ASP A 41 -0.81 1.70 -14.20
CA ASP A 41 -1.88 2.68 -14.32
C ASP A 41 -2.11 3.47 -13.03
N GLU A 42 -1.27 3.26 -12.03
CA GLU A 42 -1.42 3.90 -10.73
C GLU A 42 -0.33 4.93 -10.49
N ILE A 43 -0.54 5.78 -9.47
CA ILE A 43 0.50 6.68 -9.00
C ILE A 43 1.43 5.85 -8.14
N VAL A 44 2.71 5.80 -8.50
CA VAL A 44 3.70 4.99 -7.77
C VAL A 44 4.73 5.91 -7.13
N LEU A 45 4.91 5.71 -5.83
CA LEU A 45 5.96 6.37 -5.05
C LEU A 45 6.97 5.31 -4.65
N ALA A 46 8.24 5.66 -4.65
CA ALA A 46 9.30 4.76 -4.18
C ALA A 46 10.20 5.49 -3.22
N SER A 47 10.63 4.79 -2.19
CA SER A 47 11.70 5.23 -1.32
C SER A 47 13.00 4.65 -1.88
N VAL A 48 13.96 5.52 -2.16
CA VAL A 48 15.21 5.14 -2.84
C VAL A 48 16.39 5.61 -2.00
N GLU A 49 17.38 4.72 -1.83
CA GLU A 49 18.62 5.02 -1.15
C GLU A 49 19.75 4.38 -1.96
N ASP A 50 20.77 5.18 -2.32
CA ASP A 50 21.90 4.73 -3.15
C ASP A 50 21.42 4.09 -4.46
N ASP A 51 20.43 4.70 -5.10
CA ASP A 51 19.82 4.24 -6.35
C ASP A 51 19.11 2.88 -6.24
N GLN A 52 18.87 2.39 -5.02
CA GLN A 52 18.14 1.14 -4.79
C GLN A 52 16.81 1.42 -4.12
N PRO A 53 15.69 0.85 -4.61
CA PRO A 53 14.42 0.99 -3.93
C PRO A 53 14.40 0.14 -2.66
N ASN A 54 13.94 0.72 -1.57
CA ASN A 54 13.77 0.00 -0.31
C ASN A 54 12.31 -0.03 0.15
N GLY A 55 11.42 0.58 -0.63
CA GLY A 55 9.99 0.55 -0.38
C GLY A 55 9.23 1.23 -1.50
N PHE A 56 7.94 0.95 -1.59
CA PHE A 56 7.08 1.58 -2.59
C PHE A 56 5.64 1.63 -2.10
N LEU A 57 4.84 2.45 -2.78
CA LEU A 57 3.43 2.61 -2.48
C LEU A 57 2.71 2.99 -3.76
N CYS A 58 1.54 2.38 -4.01
CA CYS A 58 0.70 2.72 -5.16
C CYS A 58 -0.61 3.33 -4.69
N LEU A 59 -1.03 4.41 -5.36
CA LEU A 59 -2.33 5.04 -5.15
C LEU A 59 -3.21 4.77 -6.37
N LYS A 60 -4.46 4.37 -6.12
CA LYS A 60 -5.42 4.02 -7.15
C LYS A 60 -6.74 4.75 -6.88
N GLU A 61 -7.25 5.49 -7.86
CA GLU A 61 -8.57 6.07 -7.71
C GLU A 61 -9.63 4.96 -7.72
N THR A 62 -10.46 4.90 -6.70
CA THR A 62 -11.51 3.90 -6.58
C THR A 62 -12.91 4.49 -6.69
N GLY A 63 -13.01 5.80 -6.60
CA GLY A 63 -14.23 6.55 -6.76
C GLY A 63 -13.90 7.99 -7.05
N LYS A 64 -14.91 8.78 -7.40
CA LYS A 64 -14.70 10.19 -7.74
C LYS A 64 -14.01 10.96 -6.62
N ASP A 65 -14.32 10.64 -5.37
CA ASP A 65 -13.80 11.38 -4.21
C ASP A 65 -12.81 10.58 -3.39
N THR A 66 -12.50 9.35 -3.78
CA THR A 66 -11.72 8.42 -2.97
C THR A 66 -10.54 7.86 -3.75
N VAL A 67 -9.39 7.83 -3.10
CA VAL A 67 -8.20 7.15 -3.59
C VAL A 67 -7.82 6.05 -2.59
N GLU A 68 -7.33 4.94 -3.11
CA GLU A 68 -6.92 3.80 -2.28
C GLU A 68 -5.40 3.70 -2.26
N LEU A 69 -4.86 3.45 -1.07
CA LEU A 69 -3.51 2.97 -0.93
C LEU A 69 -3.56 1.49 -1.34
N ALA A 70 -3.37 1.24 -2.64
CA ALA A 70 -3.68 -0.06 -3.25
C ALA A 70 -2.70 -1.15 -2.82
N VAL A 71 -1.44 -0.81 -2.69
CA VAL A 71 -0.40 -1.72 -2.21
C VAL A 71 0.77 -0.90 -1.68
N MET A 72 1.42 -1.42 -0.66
CA MET A 72 2.63 -0.82 -0.09
C MET A 72 3.52 -1.93 0.44
N GLY A 73 4.82 -1.77 0.25
CA GLY A 73 5.79 -2.68 0.82
C GLY A 73 7.08 -1.95 1.14
N VAL A 74 7.74 -2.40 2.20
CA VAL A 74 9.07 -1.93 2.60
C VAL A 74 9.92 -3.17 2.82
N LEU A 75 11.13 -3.19 2.27
CA LEU A 75 12.04 -4.32 2.43
C LEU A 75 12.18 -4.65 3.91
N ARG A 76 12.22 -5.94 4.25
CA ARG A 76 12.24 -6.39 5.63
C ARG A 76 13.37 -5.77 6.44
N GLU A 77 14.58 -5.73 5.87
CA GLU A 77 15.75 -5.16 6.52
C GLU A 77 15.65 -3.65 6.74
N CYS A 78 14.66 -3.02 6.10
CA CYS A 78 14.43 -1.58 6.23
C CYS A 78 13.21 -1.25 7.09
N HIS A 79 12.57 -2.25 7.71
CA HIS A 79 11.44 -2.02 8.60
C HIS A 79 11.89 -1.22 9.84
N ARG A 80 10.94 -0.50 10.43
CA ARG A 80 11.14 0.32 11.64
C ARG A 80 12.09 1.49 11.47
N LYS A 81 12.35 1.90 10.23
CA LYS A 81 13.16 3.08 9.92
C LYS A 81 12.31 4.28 9.49
N GLY A 82 10.99 4.16 9.59
CA GLY A 82 10.07 5.22 9.24
C GLY A 82 9.78 5.35 7.75
N ILE A 83 10.25 4.40 6.92
CA ILE A 83 10.06 4.47 5.46
C ILE A 83 8.59 4.37 5.08
N GLY A 84 7.84 3.44 5.70
CA GLY A 84 6.41 3.30 5.42
C GLY A 84 5.63 4.57 5.75
N ARG A 85 5.94 5.20 6.89
CA ARG A 85 5.31 6.47 7.27
C ARG A 85 5.66 7.58 6.30
N GLU A 86 6.92 7.65 5.87
CA GLU A 86 7.36 8.67 4.91
C GLU A 86 6.65 8.51 3.57
N LEU A 87 6.54 7.28 3.08
CA LEU A 87 5.77 6.98 1.85
C LEU A 87 4.32 7.42 2.01
N TYR A 88 3.71 7.07 3.12
CA TYR A 88 2.32 7.44 3.41
C TYR A 88 2.14 8.96 3.45
N GLU A 89 3.04 9.70 4.11
CA GLU A 89 2.92 11.16 4.21
C GLU A 89 2.97 11.81 2.82
N HIS A 90 3.84 11.35 1.95
CA HIS A 90 3.92 11.84 0.58
C HIS A 90 2.66 11.48 -0.22
N ALA A 91 2.16 10.25 -0.06
CA ALA A 91 0.94 9.82 -0.73
C ALA A 91 -0.27 10.63 -0.29
N LYS A 92 -0.38 10.89 1.01
CA LYS A 92 -1.46 11.71 1.56
C LYS A 92 -1.42 13.12 0.99
N GLN A 93 -0.22 13.71 0.89
CA GLN A 93 -0.05 15.04 0.32
C GLN A 93 -0.54 15.08 -1.13
N ILE A 94 -0.17 14.09 -1.93
CA ILE A 94 -0.63 13.99 -3.33
C ILE A 94 -2.15 13.86 -3.39
N ALA A 95 -2.74 13.03 -2.54
CA ALA A 95 -4.18 12.83 -2.50
C ALA A 95 -4.92 14.13 -2.16
N VAL A 96 -4.42 14.88 -1.20
CA VAL A 96 -4.99 16.19 -0.81
C VAL A 96 -4.87 17.17 -1.98
N GLU A 97 -3.71 17.26 -2.60
CA GLU A 97 -3.48 18.18 -3.73
C GLU A 97 -4.37 17.87 -4.93
N LYS A 98 -4.67 16.59 -5.15
CA LYS A 98 -5.55 16.18 -6.26
C LYS A 98 -7.03 16.34 -5.94
N GLY A 99 -7.37 16.75 -4.72
CA GLY A 99 -8.73 17.06 -4.34
C GLY A 99 -9.55 15.89 -3.83
N TYR A 100 -8.95 14.74 -3.53
CA TYR A 100 -9.69 13.62 -2.97
C TYR A 100 -10.14 13.93 -1.54
N SER A 101 -11.32 13.42 -1.20
CA SER A 101 -11.92 13.62 0.12
C SER A 101 -11.56 12.49 1.08
N PHE A 102 -11.29 11.30 0.55
CA PHE A 102 -11.05 10.10 1.36
C PHE A 102 -9.87 9.31 0.84
N LEU A 103 -9.14 8.72 1.79
CA LEU A 103 -8.10 7.75 1.51
C LEU A 103 -8.54 6.44 2.17
N GLN A 104 -8.51 5.34 1.43
CA GLN A 104 -8.85 4.03 1.98
C GLN A 104 -7.69 3.06 1.81
N VAL A 105 -7.70 2.01 2.62
CA VAL A 105 -6.77 0.89 2.49
C VAL A 105 -7.48 -0.39 2.89
N LYS A 106 -7.12 -1.49 2.23
CA LYS A 106 -7.65 -2.83 2.51
C LYS A 106 -6.53 -3.73 2.99
N THR A 107 -6.79 -4.48 4.05
CA THR A 107 -5.81 -5.44 4.55
C THR A 107 -6.55 -6.61 5.20
N VAL A 108 -5.84 -7.70 5.48
CA VAL A 108 -6.43 -8.85 6.18
C VAL A 108 -6.77 -8.41 7.61
N GLN A 109 -7.98 -8.76 8.04
CA GLN A 109 -8.49 -8.38 9.37
C GLN A 109 -7.56 -8.81 10.49
N MET A 110 -7.46 -7.96 11.51
CA MET A 110 -6.71 -8.22 12.73
C MET A 110 -7.12 -9.55 13.37
N GLY A 111 -6.16 -10.28 13.91
CA GLY A 111 -6.42 -11.53 14.63
C GLY A 111 -6.24 -12.79 13.80
N ARG A 112 -5.79 -12.68 12.56
CA ARG A 112 -5.59 -13.84 11.66
C ARG A 112 -4.13 -14.23 11.52
N TYR A 113 -3.25 -13.27 11.29
CA TYR A 113 -1.80 -13.50 11.08
C TYR A 113 -1.03 -12.38 11.75
N GLU A 114 0.09 -12.72 12.38
CA GLU A 114 0.91 -11.73 13.08
C GLU A 114 1.41 -10.63 12.14
N GLU A 115 1.81 -11.00 10.92
CA GLU A 115 2.32 -10.03 9.93
C GLU A 115 1.25 -8.99 9.60
N TYR A 116 0.00 -9.42 9.45
CA TYR A 116 -1.10 -8.51 9.15
C TYR A 116 -1.58 -7.77 10.38
N ASP A 117 -1.42 -8.34 11.57
CA ASP A 117 -1.72 -7.62 12.81
C ASP A 117 -0.81 -6.41 12.93
N ASN A 118 0.47 -6.56 12.61
CA ASN A 118 1.41 -5.45 12.60
C ASN A 118 1.04 -4.41 11.54
N THR A 119 0.58 -4.85 10.38
CA THR A 119 0.11 -3.97 9.30
C THR A 119 -1.11 -3.17 9.77
N ASN A 120 -2.08 -3.83 10.40
CA ASN A 120 -3.26 -3.17 10.95
C ASN A 120 -2.86 -2.09 11.97
N ARG A 121 -1.95 -2.42 12.88
CA ARG A 121 -1.47 -1.46 13.90
C ARG A 121 -0.79 -0.26 13.24
N PHE A 122 -0.06 -0.50 12.16
CA PHE A 122 0.58 0.57 11.42
C PHE A 122 -0.48 1.54 10.87
N TYR A 123 -1.50 1.03 10.18
CA TYR A 123 -2.56 1.90 9.65
C TYR A 123 -3.30 2.65 10.75
N LEU A 124 -3.62 1.98 11.85
CA LEU A 124 -4.25 2.63 12.98
C LEU A 124 -3.38 3.75 13.56
N SER A 125 -2.06 3.54 13.61
CA SER A 125 -1.12 4.55 14.10
C SER A 125 -1.04 5.78 13.22
N LEU A 126 -1.38 5.64 11.92
CA LEU A 126 -1.42 6.74 10.98
C LEU A 126 -2.70 7.57 11.09
N GLY A 127 -3.70 7.07 11.81
CA GLY A 127 -4.97 7.75 11.98
C GLY A 127 -6.12 7.18 11.16
N PHE A 128 -5.90 6.07 10.46
CA PHE A 128 -7.00 5.38 9.78
C PHE A 128 -8.00 4.83 10.79
N LYS A 129 -9.26 4.80 10.38
CA LYS A 129 -10.35 4.24 11.20
C LYS A 129 -10.99 3.08 10.48
N GLU A 130 -11.48 2.10 11.26
CA GLU A 130 -12.20 0.98 10.70
C GLU A 130 -13.46 1.47 9.99
N PHE A 131 -13.65 1.00 8.78
CA PHE A 131 -14.84 1.32 8.00
C PHE A 131 -15.77 0.13 7.87
N GLU A 132 -15.25 -1.02 7.40
CA GLU A 132 -16.07 -2.19 7.13
C GLU A 132 -15.19 -3.43 7.03
N VAL A 133 -15.74 -4.59 7.40
CA VAL A 133 -15.14 -5.89 7.12
C VAL A 133 -15.95 -6.57 6.04
N ILE A 134 -15.29 -6.97 4.96
CA ILE A 134 -15.93 -7.77 3.91
C ILE A 134 -15.41 -9.20 4.08
N PRO A 135 -16.28 -10.14 4.51
CA PRO A 135 -15.82 -11.47 4.93
C PRO A 135 -15.14 -12.31 3.85
N ALA A 136 -15.51 -12.13 2.61
CA ALA A 136 -15.04 -13.00 1.53
C ALA A 136 -14.69 -12.24 0.25
N LEU A 137 -14.11 -11.05 0.37
CA LEU A 137 -13.70 -10.28 -0.81
C LEU A 137 -12.63 -11.01 -1.62
N TRP A 138 -11.61 -11.55 -0.91
CA TRP A 138 -10.50 -12.27 -1.55
C TRP A 138 -10.75 -13.77 -1.54
N ASP A 139 -11.07 -14.30 -0.36
CA ASP A 139 -11.38 -15.70 -0.14
C ASP A 139 -12.05 -15.85 1.23
N GLU A 140 -12.51 -17.06 1.56
CA GLU A 140 -13.26 -17.29 2.80
C GLU A 140 -12.41 -17.31 4.07
N TRP A 141 -11.07 -17.44 3.92
CA TRP A 141 -10.18 -17.52 5.08
C TRP A 141 -9.57 -16.17 5.47
N ASN A 142 -9.61 -15.20 4.57
CA ASN A 142 -8.96 -13.90 4.77
C ASN A 142 -9.98 -12.75 4.68
N PRO A 143 -10.72 -12.48 5.79
CA PRO A 143 -11.63 -11.34 5.80
C PRO A 143 -10.89 -10.03 5.49
N CYS A 144 -11.50 -9.17 4.70
CA CYS A 144 -10.92 -7.90 4.32
C CYS A 144 -11.39 -6.80 5.27
N GLN A 145 -10.45 -6.19 5.99
CA GLN A 145 -10.72 -4.99 6.77
C GLN A 145 -10.47 -3.76 5.88
N ILE A 146 -11.47 -2.92 5.75
CA ILE A 146 -11.33 -1.64 5.08
C ILE A 146 -11.10 -0.58 6.15
N TYR A 147 -10.03 0.20 6.00
CA TYR A 147 -9.77 1.39 6.80
C TYR A 147 -9.98 2.62 5.94
N VAL A 148 -10.40 3.71 6.55
CA VAL A 148 -10.67 4.95 5.83
C VAL A 148 -10.15 6.13 6.64
N MET A 149 -9.78 7.19 5.90
CA MET A 149 -9.35 8.46 6.50
C MET A 149 -9.98 9.60 5.72
N ALA A 150 -10.54 10.57 6.44
CA ALA A 150 -11.01 11.81 5.82
C ALA A 150 -9.80 12.71 5.57
N LEU A 151 -9.73 13.26 4.37
CA LEU A 151 -8.63 14.16 3.96
C LEU A 151 -9.01 15.62 4.10
N ARG A 152 -10.30 15.91 4.26
CA ARG A 152 -10.80 17.28 4.40
C ARG A 152 -12.11 17.33 5.17
#